data_45c14484a7d72334f4ff1689a449dd19
#
_entry.id   45c14484a7d72334f4ff1689a449dd19
#
_cell.length_a   1.000
_cell.length_b   1.000
_cell.length_c   1.000
_cell.angle_alpha   90.00
_cell.angle_beta   90.00
_cell.angle_gamma   90.00
#
_symmetry.space_group_name_H-M   'P 1'
#
loop_
_entity.id
_entity.type
_entity.pdbx_description
1 polymer ?
#
loop_
_entity_poly.entity_id
_entity_poly.type
_entity_poly.pdbx_seq_one_letter_code
_entity_poly.pdbx_strand_id
1 'polypeptide(L)'
;MNAGRNPPPVLNCSRQNGFWVHSKTAFRSMHYMHEDALVNFIRYGTIRSVDVSHARVTVAVGDLTTRPIPWITPRAGATRTWSPPSPGEQVIVLSPGGNLGAAIALTGIFYDRYTKPAEGTADNVLLAFGDGAVLLYDHVAHLLKGTLPAGGRVELTAPDGFRLVGDVDVDGALHVTQAATFDQTLYASQDITSDADIKAGDISLRQHPHDQVQPGPGRTGKPQP
;
A
#
# COMPACT_ATOMS: atom_id res chain seq x y z
N MET A 1 -40.39 20.68 14.66
CA MET A 1 -40.26 20.43 16.12
C MET A 1 -38.94 21.05 16.57
N ASN A 2 -39.05 22.09 17.38
CA ASN A 2 -37.96 23.03 17.74
C ASN A 2 -37.13 22.41 18.87
N ALA A 3 -35.88 21.98 18.58
CA ALA A 3 -34.96 21.53 19.61
C ALA A 3 -34.38 22.77 20.33
N GLY A 4 -34.79 22.95 21.59
CA GLY A 4 -34.39 24.06 22.44
C GLY A 4 -32.85 24.12 22.60
N ARG A 5 -32.27 25.25 22.22
CA ARG A 5 -30.92 25.65 22.64
C ARG A 5 -31.01 26.10 24.10
N ASN A 6 -30.28 25.44 24.98
CA ASN A 6 -30.05 25.95 26.31
C ASN A 6 -29.35 27.31 26.19
N PRO A 7 -29.81 28.35 26.85
CA PRO A 7 -29.13 29.62 26.88
C PRO A 7 -27.77 29.49 27.62
N PRO A 8 -26.77 30.30 27.28
CA PRO A 8 -25.50 30.29 27.99
C PRO A 8 -25.71 30.68 29.48
N PRO A 9 -24.86 30.22 30.40
CA PRO A 9 -24.96 30.49 31.81
C PRO A 9 -24.89 32.01 32.04
N VAL A 10 -25.91 32.55 32.70
CA VAL A 10 -25.97 33.95 33.07
C VAL A 10 -24.98 34.16 34.22
N LEU A 11 -24.01 35.02 34.01
CA LEU A 11 -23.11 35.47 35.08
C LEU A 11 -23.90 36.26 36.12
N ASN A 12 -24.15 35.65 37.27
CA ASN A 12 -24.75 36.34 38.40
C ASN A 12 -23.72 37.26 39.02
N CYS A 13 -23.77 38.54 38.68
CA CYS A 13 -23.05 39.61 39.35
C CYS A 13 -23.93 40.24 40.42
N SER A 14 -23.57 40.15 41.67
CA SER A 14 -24.19 40.89 42.77
C SER A 14 -23.30 42.03 43.21
N ARG A 15 -23.91 43.21 43.47
CA ARG A 15 -23.23 44.42 43.97
C ARG A 15 -23.25 44.39 45.50
N GLN A 16 -22.07 44.27 46.13
CA GLN A 16 -21.91 44.49 47.56
C GLN A 16 -20.84 45.59 47.78
N ASN A 17 -21.20 46.58 48.60
CA ASN A 17 -20.34 47.69 49.03
C ASN A 17 -19.63 48.47 47.87
N GLY A 18 -20.36 48.75 46.79
CA GLY A 18 -19.85 49.58 45.70
C GLY A 18 -18.85 48.93 44.71
N PHE A 19 -18.49 47.68 44.96
CA PHE A 19 -17.55 46.92 44.09
C PHE A 19 -18.27 45.71 43.47
N TRP A 20 -17.90 45.39 42.20
CA TRP A 20 -18.35 44.18 41.52
C TRP A 20 -17.54 42.97 41.98
N VAL A 21 -18.18 42.06 42.72
CA VAL A 21 -17.50 40.83 43.18
C VAL A 21 -17.88 39.70 42.22
N HIS A 22 -16.90 39.20 41.48
CA HIS A 22 -17.01 37.98 40.70
C HIS A 22 -16.94 36.77 41.64
N SER A 23 -17.90 35.90 41.62
CA SER A 23 -17.90 34.65 42.38
C SER A 23 -16.67 33.82 42.00
N LYS A 24 -15.76 33.59 42.97
CA LYS A 24 -14.55 32.74 42.79
C LYS A 24 -14.87 31.30 42.33
N THR A 25 -16.11 30.87 42.53
CA THR A 25 -16.61 29.53 42.14
C THR A 25 -16.78 29.39 40.61
N ALA A 26 -17.26 30.45 39.95
CA ALA A 26 -17.44 30.43 38.49
C ALA A 26 -16.11 30.42 37.72
N PHE A 27 -15.12 31.18 38.28
CA PHE A 27 -13.77 31.25 37.68
C PHE A 27 -13.01 29.93 37.84
N ARG A 28 -13.20 29.22 38.95
CA ARG A 28 -12.58 27.92 39.22
C ARG A 28 -13.15 26.82 38.32
N SER A 29 -14.46 26.81 38.08
CA SER A 29 -15.13 25.85 37.18
C SER A 29 -14.66 26.01 35.73
N MET A 30 -14.47 27.23 35.26
CA MET A 30 -14.03 27.52 33.90
C MET A 30 -12.55 27.16 33.67
N HIS A 31 -11.72 27.24 34.71
CA HIS A 31 -10.29 26.84 34.65
C HIS A 31 -10.16 25.31 34.55
N TYR A 32 -10.89 24.55 35.36
CA TYR A 32 -10.88 23.08 35.32
C TYR A 32 -11.40 22.52 33.97
N MET A 33 -12.42 23.13 33.37
CA MET A 33 -12.93 22.70 32.05
C MET A 33 -11.90 22.95 30.93
N HIS A 34 -11.01 23.93 31.06
CA HIS A 34 -9.95 24.19 30.07
C HIS A 34 -8.77 23.24 30.22
N GLU A 35 -8.39 22.89 31.44
CA GLU A 35 -7.30 21.96 31.71
C GLU A 35 -7.65 20.53 31.24
N ASP A 36 -8.86 20.06 31.53
CA ASP A 36 -9.33 18.74 31.07
C ASP A 36 -9.45 18.65 29.55
N ALA A 37 -9.81 19.72 28.86
CA ALA A 37 -9.87 19.78 27.41
C ALA A 37 -8.46 19.70 26.79
N LEU A 38 -7.48 20.35 27.38
CA LEU A 38 -6.08 20.31 26.91
C LEU A 38 -5.44 18.94 27.13
N VAL A 39 -5.69 18.29 28.27
CA VAL A 39 -5.18 16.95 28.60
C VAL A 39 -5.69 15.90 27.61
N ASN A 40 -6.90 16.05 27.08
CA ASN A 40 -7.50 15.09 26.14
C ASN A 40 -7.26 15.44 24.67
N PHE A 41 -6.61 16.56 24.36
CA PHE A 41 -6.43 17.02 22.98
C PHE A 41 -5.52 16.10 22.17
N ILE A 42 -4.42 15.61 22.77
CA ILE A 42 -3.47 14.66 22.16
C ILE A 42 -3.16 13.58 23.18
N ARG A 43 -3.40 12.32 22.83
CA ARG A 43 -3.11 11.17 23.69
C ARG A 43 -2.56 10.00 22.89
N TYR A 44 -1.70 9.21 23.49
CA TYR A 44 -1.35 7.88 22.97
C TYR A 44 -2.51 6.92 23.19
N GLY A 45 -2.69 6.01 22.24
CA GLY A 45 -3.65 4.93 22.34
C GLY A 45 -3.19 3.71 21.57
N THR A 46 -3.92 2.60 21.75
CA THR A 46 -3.68 1.33 21.06
C THR A 46 -4.96 0.90 20.36
N ILE A 47 -4.87 0.52 19.10
CA ILE A 47 -6.02 0.04 18.32
C ILE A 47 -6.54 -1.24 18.93
N ARG A 48 -7.83 -1.27 19.27
CA ARG A 48 -8.53 -2.45 19.77
C ARG A 48 -9.21 -3.23 18.66
N SER A 49 -9.91 -2.54 17.77
CA SER A 49 -10.60 -3.18 16.65
C SER A 49 -10.60 -2.27 15.41
N VAL A 50 -10.71 -2.90 14.26
CA VAL A 50 -10.77 -2.24 12.96
C VAL A 50 -12.05 -2.65 12.24
N ASP A 51 -12.88 -1.68 11.90
CA ASP A 51 -14.02 -1.84 11.00
C ASP A 51 -13.62 -1.39 9.60
N VAL A 52 -13.26 -2.37 8.77
CA VAL A 52 -12.80 -2.12 7.39
C VAL A 52 -13.94 -1.65 6.48
N SER A 53 -15.17 -1.99 6.78
CA SER A 53 -16.34 -1.65 5.95
C SER A 53 -16.68 -0.16 6.04
N HIS A 54 -16.44 0.45 7.19
CA HIS A 54 -16.71 1.87 7.42
C HIS A 54 -15.44 2.72 7.57
N ALA A 55 -14.26 2.11 7.41
CA ALA A 55 -12.96 2.76 7.65
C ALA A 55 -12.92 3.43 9.04
N ARG A 56 -13.15 2.64 10.10
CA ARG A 56 -13.15 3.10 11.50
C ARG A 56 -12.34 2.16 12.38
N VAL A 57 -11.79 2.75 13.45
CA VAL A 57 -11.09 2.02 14.50
C VAL A 57 -11.66 2.39 15.87
N THR A 58 -11.63 1.44 16.81
CA THR A 58 -11.76 1.75 18.23
C THR A 58 -10.38 1.74 18.87
N VAL A 59 -10.10 2.71 19.72
CA VAL A 59 -8.78 2.92 20.32
C VAL A 59 -8.91 2.90 21.84
N ALA A 60 -8.07 2.11 22.50
CA ALA A 60 -7.88 2.16 23.95
C ALA A 60 -6.96 3.33 24.29
N VAL A 61 -7.40 4.21 25.19
CA VAL A 61 -6.69 5.41 25.65
C VAL A 61 -6.67 5.39 27.18
N GLY A 62 -5.67 4.78 27.78
CA GLY A 62 -5.66 4.44 29.21
C GLY A 62 -6.83 3.49 29.50
N ASP A 63 -7.65 3.82 30.49
CA ASP A 63 -8.83 3.04 30.89
C ASP A 63 -10.06 3.25 29.99
N LEU A 64 -10.00 4.19 29.05
CA LEU A 64 -11.09 4.52 28.15
C LEU A 64 -10.93 3.81 26.81
N THR A 65 -12.06 3.61 26.12
CA THR A 65 -12.09 3.17 24.72
C THR A 65 -12.93 4.16 23.91
N THR A 66 -12.40 4.61 22.78
CA THR A 66 -13.14 5.52 21.90
C THR A 66 -14.34 4.82 21.28
N ARG A 67 -15.32 5.60 20.85
CA ARG A 67 -16.27 5.14 19.81
C ARG A 67 -15.49 4.90 18.51
N PRO A 68 -16.11 4.26 17.47
CA PRO A 68 -15.46 4.12 16.17
C PRO A 68 -15.07 5.48 15.59
N ILE A 69 -13.75 5.74 15.44
CA ILE A 69 -13.18 6.98 14.92
C ILE A 69 -12.44 6.72 13.60
N PRO A 70 -12.29 7.71 12.70
CA PRO A 70 -11.50 7.56 11.48
C PRO A 70 -10.00 7.51 11.82
N TRP A 71 -9.20 6.92 10.90
CA TRP A 71 -7.75 7.04 10.92
C TRP A 71 -7.25 7.91 9.77
N ILE A 72 -6.06 8.49 9.94
CA ILE A 72 -5.40 9.27 8.89
C ILE A 72 -4.70 8.32 7.92
N THR A 73 -4.86 8.59 6.63
CA THR A 73 -4.20 7.91 5.50
C THR A 73 -3.55 8.96 4.60
N PRO A 74 -2.49 8.63 3.83
CA PRO A 74 -1.83 9.59 2.94
C PRO A 74 -2.77 10.28 1.95
N ARG A 75 -3.77 9.57 1.41
CA ARG A 75 -4.75 10.14 0.47
C ARG A 75 -6.14 9.57 0.70
N ALA A 76 -7.15 10.46 0.79
CA ALA A 76 -8.56 10.08 1.03
C ALA A 76 -9.54 10.90 0.17
N GLY A 77 -9.14 11.29 -1.06
CA GLY A 77 -9.97 12.01 -2.03
C GLY A 77 -10.37 11.14 -3.23
N ALA A 78 -10.35 11.69 -4.45
CA ALA A 78 -10.52 10.92 -5.69
C ALA A 78 -9.41 9.86 -5.82
N THR A 79 -8.17 10.22 -5.53
CA THR A 79 -7.07 9.26 -5.28
C THR A 79 -7.11 8.84 -3.83
N ARG A 80 -7.01 7.54 -3.55
CA ARG A 80 -7.07 6.96 -2.21
C ARG A 80 -5.91 6.00 -2.00
N THR A 81 -5.37 6.00 -0.78
CA THR A 81 -4.50 4.94 -0.29
C THR A 81 -5.28 4.09 0.71
N TRP A 82 -5.15 2.78 0.62
CA TRP A 82 -5.82 1.85 1.50
C TRP A 82 -4.79 0.94 2.17
N SER A 83 -4.58 1.17 3.45
CA SER A 83 -3.75 0.35 4.33
C SER A 83 -4.40 0.40 5.71
N PRO A 84 -5.33 -0.53 6.00
CA PRO A 84 -5.98 -0.56 7.30
C PRO A 84 -4.97 -0.90 8.39
N PRO A 85 -5.04 -0.21 9.53
CA PRO A 85 -4.17 -0.52 10.65
C PRO A 85 -4.55 -1.86 11.28
N SER A 86 -3.66 -2.42 12.09
CA SER A 86 -3.88 -3.69 12.76
C SER A 86 -4.24 -3.50 14.24
N PRO A 87 -5.07 -4.40 14.83
CA PRO A 87 -5.27 -4.42 16.27
C PRO A 87 -3.94 -4.55 17.01
N GLY A 88 -3.75 -3.67 17.99
CA GLY A 88 -2.52 -3.59 18.77
C GLY A 88 -1.53 -2.54 18.25
N GLU A 89 -1.74 -1.87 17.12
CA GLU A 89 -0.91 -0.73 16.72
C GLU A 89 -1.04 0.43 17.71
N GLN A 90 0.09 1.10 17.98
CA GLN A 90 0.12 2.34 18.73
C GLN A 90 -0.23 3.51 17.82
N VAL A 91 -1.06 4.41 18.31
CA VAL A 91 -1.54 5.59 17.59
C VAL A 91 -1.51 6.83 18.47
N ILE A 92 -1.50 7.99 17.83
CA ILE A 92 -1.85 9.25 18.49
C ILE A 92 -3.34 9.50 18.23
N VAL A 93 -4.10 9.72 19.30
CA VAL A 93 -5.50 10.15 19.24
C VAL A 93 -5.53 11.66 19.33
N LEU A 94 -5.99 12.30 18.26
CA LEU A 94 -6.21 13.74 18.19
C LEU A 94 -7.69 14.01 18.45
N SER A 95 -7.99 14.76 19.49
CA SER A 95 -9.38 15.04 19.94
C SER A 95 -9.69 16.54 19.89
N PRO A 96 -10.23 17.07 18.79
CA PRO A 96 -10.58 18.48 18.71
C PRO A 96 -11.47 18.92 19.87
N GLY A 97 -11.04 19.99 20.58
CA GLY A 97 -11.73 20.48 21.77
C GLY A 97 -11.78 19.50 22.95
N GLY A 98 -10.89 18.50 22.99
CA GLY A 98 -10.86 17.44 24.02
C GLY A 98 -11.98 16.40 23.90
N ASN A 99 -12.76 16.43 22.81
CA ASN A 99 -13.89 15.52 22.60
C ASN A 99 -13.45 14.21 21.92
N LEU A 100 -13.29 13.15 22.70
CA LEU A 100 -12.98 11.81 22.20
C LEU A 100 -14.02 11.25 21.23
N GLY A 101 -15.24 11.76 21.22
CA GLY A 101 -16.28 11.38 20.26
C GLY A 101 -16.06 11.94 18.84
N ALA A 102 -15.23 12.99 18.70
CA ALA A 102 -14.85 13.60 17.43
C ALA A 102 -13.35 13.36 17.11
N ALA A 103 -12.73 12.40 17.78
CA ALA A 103 -11.33 12.11 17.65
C ALA A 103 -10.97 11.48 16.30
N ILE A 104 -9.68 11.55 15.97
CA ILE A 104 -9.05 10.96 14.78
C ILE A 104 -7.81 10.20 15.26
N ALA A 105 -7.56 9.00 14.71
CA ALA A 105 -6.37 8.23 14.97
C ALA A 105 -5.28 8.53 13.93
N LEU A 106 -4.11 8.94 14.38
CA LEU A 106 -2.88 9.06 13.58
C LEU A 106 -2.06 7.78 13.79
N THR A 107 -1.94 6.97 12.75
CA THR A 107 -1.20 5.70 12.72
C THR A 107 0.26 5.88 12.31
N GLY A 108 1.05 4.79 12.31
CA GLY A 108 2.42 4.78 11.79
C GLY A 108 3.48 5.08 12.86
N ILE A 109 3.30 4.60 14.08
CA ILE A 109 4.26 4.71 15.17
C ILE A 109 4.90 3.36 15.41
N PHE A 110 6.22 3.26 15.27
CA PHE A 110 6.97 2.07 15.69
C PHE A 110 7.05 1.99 17.22
N TYR A 111 6.85 0.80 17.75
CA TYR A 111 6.99 0.52 19.18
C TYR A 111 7.24 -0.98 19.41
N ASP A 112 7.34 -1.43 20.66
CA ASP A 112 7.79 -2.78 21.04
C ASP A 112 7.12 -3.95 20.32
N ARG A 113 5.82 -3.84 20.04
CA ARG A 113 5.07 -4.90 19.32
C ARG A 113 5.25 -4.83 17.81
N TYR A 114 5.32 -3.64 17.25
CA TYR A 114 5.47 -3.39 15.81
C TYR A 114 6.71 -2.53 15.59
N THR A 115 7.85 -3.19 15.51
CA THR A 115 9.15 -2.58 15.27
C THR A 115 9.36 -2.30 13.78
N LYS A 116 10.48 -1.68 13.44
CA LYS A 116 10.87 -1.53 12.03
C LYS A 116 10.94 -2.90 11.34
N PRO A 117 10.64 -3.00 10.03
CA PRO A 117 10.87 -4.22 9.25
C PRO A 117 12.34 -4.66 9.34
N ALA A 118 12.58 -5.98 9.30
CA ALA A 118 13.92 -6.54 9.42
C ALA A 118 14.88 -6.03 8.33
N GLU A 119 14.36 -5.89 7.11
CA GLU A 119 15.06 -5.41 5.91
C GLU A 119 15.31 -3.90 5.91
N GLY A 120 14.68 -3.16 6.82
CA GLY A 120 14.80 -1.70 6.88
C GLY A 120 16.21 -1.26 7.29
N THR A 121 16.88 -0.47 6.47
CA THR A 121 18.19 0.14 6.68
C THR A 121 18.12 1.65 6.44
N ALA A 122 19.24 2.36 6.59
CA ALA A 122 19.33 3.77 6.23
C ALA A 122 19.31 3.99 4.69
N ASP A 123 19.63 2.95 3.93
CA ASP A 123 19.89 3.03 2.49
C ASP A 123 18.68 2.60 1.65
N ASN A 124 17.57 2.22 2.27
CA ASN A 124 16.40 1.76 1.54
C ASN A 124 15.08 2.34 2.05
N VAL A 125 14.09 2.29 1.17
CA VAL A 125 12.67 2.52 1.47
C VAL A 125 11.93 1.24 1.11
N LEU A 126 11.05 0.76 1.99
CA LEU A 126 10.34 -0.49 1.75
C LEU A 126 8.90 -0.48 2.30
N LEU A 127 8.07 -1.36 1.75
CA LEU A 127 6.79 -1.79 2.28
C LEU A 127 6.91 -3.27 2.64
N ALA A 128 6.71 -3.62 3.91
CA ALA A 128 6.62 -5.00 4.36
C ALA A 128 5.16 -5.34 4.65
N PHE A 129 4.70 -6.47 4.14
CA PHE A 129 3.33 -6.95 4.30
C PHE A 129 3.25 -8.05 5.35
N GLY A 130 2.07 -8.25 5.92
CA GLY A 130 1.88 -9.20 7.01
C GLY A 130 2.08 -10.68 6.66
N ASP A 131 2.09 -11.01 5.37
CA ASP A 131 2.37 -12.35 4.83
C ASP A 131 3.85 -12.58 4.48
N GLY A 132 4.72 -11.59 4.70
CA GLY A 132 6.14 -11.62 4.37
C GLY A 132 6.48 -11.11 2.96
N ALA A 133 5.52 -10.62 2.19
CA ALA A 133 5.84 -9.91 0.95
C ALA A 133 6.57 -8.59 1.25
N VAL A 134 7.52 -8.21 0.40
CA VAL A 134 8.30 -6.96 0.54
C VAL A 134 8.45 -6.30 -0.81
N LEU A 135 8.19 -4.99 -0.88
CA LEU A 135 8.58 -4.13 -2.00
C LEU A 135 9.63 -3.15 -1.48
N LEU A 136 10.82 -3.18 -2.04
CA LEU A 136 11.99 -2.44 -1.56
C LEU A 136 12.66 -1.67 -2.69
N TYR A 137 13.08 -0.45 -2.42
CA TYR A 137 14.01 0.30 -3.25
C TYR A 137 15.26 0.66 -2.45
N ASP A 138 16.41 0.14 -2.87
CA ASP A 138 17.72 0.47 -2.34
C ASP A 138 18.33 1.59 -3.20
N HIS A 139 18.55 2.76 -2.59
CA HIS A 139 19.04 3.93 -3.32
C HIS A 139 20.55 3.97 -3.48
N VAL A 140 21.30 3.10 -2.78
CA VAL A 140 22.75 2.93 -2.96
C VAL A 140 23.04 1.92 -4.07
N ALA A 141 22.35 0.78 -4.04
CA ALA A 141 22.45 -0.24 -5.09
C ALA A 141 21.63 0.09 -6.36
N HIS A 142 20.77 1.12 -6.32
CA HIS A 142 19.81 1.47 -7.37
C HIS A 142 18.90 0.30 -7.76
N LEU A 143 18.49 -0.51 -6.77
CA LEU A 143 17.76 -1.75 -6.97
C LEU A 143 16.31 -1.61 -6.49
N LEU A 144 15.35 -1.79 -7.41
CA LEU A 144 13.96 -2.02 -7.06
C LEU A 144 13.70 -3.53 -7.00
N LYS A 145 13.29 -4.04 -5.83
CA LYS A 145 13.06 -5.46 -5.59
C LYS A 145 11.66 -5.70 -5.03
N GLY A 146 10.93 -6.62 -5.66
CA GLY A 146 9.70 -7.19 -5.14
C GLY A 146 9.92 -8.65 -4.74
N THR A 147 9.58 -9.03 -3.51
CA THR A 147 9.64 -10.42 -3.03
C THR A 147 8.26 -10.82 -2.55
N LEU A 148 7.74 -11.92 -3.08
CA LEU A 148 6.46 -12.50 -2.66
C LEU A 148 6.70 -13.84 -1.96
N PRO A 149 5.85 -14.23 -1.00
CA PRO A 149 5.91 -15.54 -0.38
C PRO A 149 5.57 -16.66 -1.37
N ALA A 150 5.79 -17.90 -0.98
CA ALA A 150 5.45 -19.07 -1.78
C ALA A 150 3.97 -19.03 -2.22
N GLY A 151 3.71 -19.26 -3.51
CA GLY A 151 2.40 -19.13 -4.13
C GLY A 151 2.04 -17.69 -4.55
N GLY A 152 2.88 -16.71 -4.26
CA GLY A 152 2.70 -15.33 -4.70
C GLY A 152 2.77 -15.20 -6.24
N ARG A 153 1.98 -14.28 -6.79
CA ARG A 153 1.90 -14.02 -8.24
C ARG A 153 1.88 -12.51 -8.49
N VAL A 154 2.57 -12.09 -9.54
CA VAL A 154 2.49 -10.72 -10.06
C VAL A 154 1.59 -10.72 -11.28
N GLU A 155 0.59 -9.83 -11.31
CA GLU A 155 -0.30 -9.62 -12.44
C GLU A 155 -0.32 -8.13 -12.80
N LEU A 156 0.05 -7.82 -14.04
CA LEU A 156 0.05 -6.46 -14.58
C LEU A 156 -0.87 -6.41 -15.79
N THR A 157 -1.92 -5.60 -15.73
CA THR A 157 -2.86 -5.40 -16.83
C THR A 157 -2.71 -3.98 -17.38
N ALA A 158 -2.32 -3.87 -18.64
CA ALA A 158 -2.20 -2.60 -19.34
C ALA A 158 -2.83 -2.76 -20.75
N PRO A 159 -4.11 -2.32 -20.96
CA PRO A 159 -4.82 -2.51 -22.24
C PRO A 159 -4.08 -1.94 -23.44
N ASP A 160 -3.38 -0.83 -23.27
CA ASP A 160 -2.66 -0.13 -24.35
C ASP A 160 -1.18 -0.56 -24.47
N GLY A 161 -0.77 -1.60 -23.73
CA GLY A 161 0.56 -2.17 -23.83
C GLY A 161 1.45 -1.96 -22.60
N PHE A 162 2.53 -2.73 -22.56
CA PHE A 162 3.56 -2.70 -21.52
C PHE A 162 4.93 -2.59 -22.19
N ARG A 163 5.74 -1.60 -21.80
CA ARG A 163 7.07 -1.35 -22.37
C ARG A 163 8.15 -1.54 -21.31
N LEU A 164 9.09 -2.45 -21.58
CA LEU A 164 10.35 -2.60 -20.83
C LEU A 164 11.49 -1.99 -21.64
N VAL A 165 12.42 -1.32 -20.97
CA VAL A 165 13.62 -0.73 -21.57
C VAL A 165 14.82 -1.19 -20.79
N GLY A 166 15.68 -1.97 -21.41
CA GLY A 166 16.84 -2.62 -20.81
C GLY A 166 16.83 -4.12 -21.10
N ASP A 167 17.81 -4.82 -20.56
CA ASP A 167 17.88 -6.28 -20.67
C ASP A 167 16.82 -6.93 -19.79
N VAL A 168 16.28 -8.06 -20.22
CA VAL A 168 15.26 -8.82 -19.51
C VAL A 168 15.70 -10.26 -19.36
N ASP A 169 15.91 -10.69 -18.12
CA ASP A 169 16.15 -12.09 -17.76
C ASP A 169 14.84 -12.75 -17.32
N VAL A 170 14.53 -13.91 -17.91
CA VAL A 170 13.39 -14.73 -17.51
C VAL A 170 13.91 -16.09 -17.03
N ASP A 171 13.91 -16.26 -15.70
CA ASP A 171 14.21 -17.55 -15.06
C ASP A 171 12.91 -18.34 -14.92
N GLY A 172 12.53 -19.06 -15.97
CA GLY A 172 11.29 -19.79 -16.07
C GLY A 172 10.77 -19.87 -17.51
N ALA A 173 9.52 -20.23 -17.66
CA ALA A 173 8.86 -20.31 -18.96
C ALA A 173 8.30 -18.95 -19.39
N LEU A 174 8.53 -18.57 -20.65
CA LEU A 174 7.86 -17.43 -21.29
C LEU A 174 6.75 -17.96 -22.21
N HIS A 175 5.51 -17.61 -21.97
CA HIS A 175 4.36 -17.94 -22.81
C HIS A 175 3.83 -16.68 -23.49
N VAL A 176 3.90 -16.65 -24.83
CA VAL A 176 3.38 -15.55 -25.66
C VAL A 176 2.21 -16.06 -26.47
N THR A 177 1.02 -15.52 -26.24
CA THR A 177 -0.22 -15.99 -26.88
C THR A 177 -0.45 -15.43 -28.28
N GLN A 178 0.28 -14.39 -28.67
CA GLN A 178 0.20 -13.75 -29.98
C GLN A 178 1.57 -13.70 -30.66
N ALA A 179 1.73 -12.88 -31.67
CA ALA A 179 2.99 -12.76 -32.38
C ALA A 179 4.10 -12.19 -31.49
N ALA A 180 5.29 -12.74 -31.61
CA ALA A 180 6.55 -12.15 -31.09
C ALA A 180 7.41 -11.71 -32.26
N THR A 181 7.98 -10.50 -32.18
CA THR A 181 8.90 -9.96 -33.18
C THR A 181 10.27 -9.78 -32.56
N PHE A 182 11.31 -10.22 -33.26
CA PHE A 182 12.70 -10.05 -32.87
C PHE A 182 13.42 -9.27 -33.99
N ASP A 183 13.86 -8.06 -33.68
CA ASP A 183 14.56 -7.21 -34.65
C ASP A 183 16.01 -7.62 -34.88
N GLN A 184 16.53 -8.52 -34.02
CA GLN A 184 17.88 -9.03 -34.04
C GLN A 184 17.89 -10.57 -34.02
N THR A 185 19.06 -11.16 -33.83
CA THR A 185 19.24 -12.61 -33.82
C THR A 185 18.47 -13.27 -32.67
N LEU A 186 17.68 -14.30 -33.01
CA LEU A 186 17.14 -15.24 -32.04
C LEU A 186 18.11 -16.42 -31.91
N TYR A 187 18.67 -16.65 -30.74
CA TYR A 187 19.50 -17.80 -30.43
C TYR A 187 18.75 -18.76 -29.51
N ALA A 188 18.73 -20.03 -29.87
CA ALA A 188 18.23 -21.12 -29.04
C ALA A 188 19.37 -22.16 -28.82
N SER A 189 19.65 -22.50 -27.56
CA SER A 189 20.63 -23.51 -27.21
C SER A 189 20.12 -24.94 -27.39
N GLN A 190 18.82 -25.12 -27.58
CA GLN A 190 18.17 -26.40 -27.81
C GLN A 190 17.27 -26.33 -29.05
N ASP A 191 16.46 -27.36 -29.28
CA ASP A 191 15.62 -27.48 -30.46
C ASP A 191 14.55 -26.36 -30.53
N ILE A 192 14.34 -25.84 -31.72
CA ILE A 192 13.17 -25.02 -32.08
C ILE A 192 12.16 -25.94 -32.72
N THR A 193 11.01 -26.15 -32.09
CA THR A 193 9.91 -26.94 -32.60
C THR A 193 8.76 -26.06 -33.10
N SER A 194 8.11 -26.49 -34.19
CA SER A 194 6.95 -25.79 -34.73
C SER A 194 5.93 -26.82 -35.21
N ASP A 195 4.67 -26.66 -34.83
CA ASP A 195 3.56 -27.46 -35.37
C ASP A 195 3.19 -27.04 -36.80
N ALA A 196 3.57 -25.85 -37.20
CA ALA A 196 3.38 -25.31 -38.54
C ALA A 196 4.71 -25.34 -39.34
N ASP A 197 4.85 -24.48 -40.32
CA ASP A 197 6.06 -24.33 -41.12
C ASP A 197 7.00 -23.25 -40.56
N ILE A 198 8.28 -23.43 -40.69
CA ILE A 198 9.30 -22.42 -40.45
C ILE A 198 9.78 -21.92 -41.81
N LYS A 199 9.74 -20.63 -42.07
CA LYS A 199 10.12 -20.00 -43.35
C LYS A 199 11.27 -19.04 -43.19
N ALA A 200 12.19 -19.05 -44.14
CA ALA A 200 13.23 -18.04 -44.33
C ALA A 200 12.90 -17.30 -45.67
N GLY A 201 12.21 -16.15 -45.57
CA GLY A 201 11.59 -15.50 -46.69
C GLY A 201 10.52 -16.41 -47.34
N ASP A 202 10.68 -16.76 -48.63
CA ASP A 202 9.75 -17.66 -49.34
C ASP A 202 10.15 -19.13 -49.24
N ILE A 203 11.25 -19.45 -48.58
CA ILE A 203 11.75 -20.84 -48.49
C ILE A 203 11.12 -21.52 -47.27
N SER A 204 10.32 -22.56 -47.52
CA SER A 204 9.72 -23.42 -46.48
C SER A 204 10.72 -24.47 -46.01
N LEU A 205 10.89 -24.61 -44.69
CA LEU A 205 11.72 -25.68 -44.14
C LEU A 205 11.12 -27.09 -44.44
N ARG A 206 9.79 -27.18 -44.49
CA ARG A 206 9.07 -28.45 -44.71
C ARG A 206 8.95 -28.83 -46.18
N GLN A 207 8.90 -27.89 -47.13
CA GLN A 207 8.43 -28.10 -48.51
C GLN A 207 9.35 -27.50 -49.57
N HIS A 208 10.58 -27.04 -49.19
CA HIS A 208 11.47 -26.49 -50.20
C HIS A 208 11.99 -27.59 -51.17
N PRO A 209 11.90 -27.36 -52.49
CA PRO A 209 12.48 -28.28 -53.47
C PRO A 209 13.99 -28.17 -53.55
N HIS A 210 14.64 -29.24 -53.99
CA HIS A 210 16.03 -29.25 -54.37
C HIS A 210 16.15 -29.45 -55.87
N ASP A 211 16.70 -28.47 -56.56
CA ASP A 211 16.95 -28.60 -58.02
C ASP A 211 18.24 -29.34 -58.29
N GLN A 212 18.33 -29.98 -59.48
CA GLN A 212 19.51 -30.70 -59.99
C GLN A 212 19.97 -31.92 -59.16
N VAL A 213 19.06 -32.56 -58.43
CA VAL A 213 19.31 -33.84 -57.75
C VAL A 213 18.87 -34.99 -58.65
N GLN A 214 19.76 -36.00 -58.83
CA GLN A 214 19.40 -37.24 -59.53
C GLN A 214 18.42 -38.03 -58.67
N PRO A 215 17.28 -38.44 -59.20
CA PRO A 215 16.35 -39.35 -58.49
C PRO A 215 17.03 -40.70 -58.25
N GLY A 216 17.01 -41.20 -57.02
CA GLY A 216 17.55 -42.52 -56.66
C GLY A 216 17.00 -42.98 -55.29
N PRO A 217 17.16 -44.31 -54.98
CA PRO A 217 16.66 -44.85 -53.70
C PRO A 217 17.55 -44.49 -52.51
N GLY A 218 18.63 -43.78 -52.72
CA GLY A 218 19.54 -43.34 -51.65
C GLY A 218 18.99 -42.10 -50.91
N ARG A 219 19.21 -42.06 -49.60
CA ARG A 219 18.97 -40.87 -48.81
C ARG A 219 20.23 -40.00 -48.81
N THR A 220 20.08 -38.69 -48.86
CA THR A 220 21.18 -37.74 -48.60
C THR A 220 21.66 -37.92 -47.18
N GLY A 221 22.96 -37.80 -46.96
CA GLY A 221 23.53 -37.73 -45.61
C GLY A 221 23.03 -36.52 -44.81
N LYS A 222 23.44 -36.45 -43.54
CA LYS A 222 23.19 -35.23 -42.72
C LYS A 222 23.83 -34.02 -43.41
N PRO A 223 23.26 -32.82 -43.29
CA PRO A 223 23.97 -31.59 -43.69
C PRO A 223 25.35 -31.53 -43.07
N GLN A 224 26.36 -31.21 -43.86
CA GLN A 224 27.69 -30.95 -43.37
C GLN A 224 27.75 -29.51 -42.86
N PRO A 225 28.49 -29.19 -41.76
CA PRO A 225 28.59 -27.84 -41.24
C PRO A 225 29.31 -26.91 -42.22
#